data_be6aeb4dd34f11174968ffe345992fa2
#
_entry.id   be6aeb4dd34f11174968ffe345992fa2
#
_cell.length_a   1.000
_cell.length_b   1.000
_cell.length_c   1.000
_cell.angle_alpha   90.00
_cell.angle_beta   90.00
_cell.angle_gamma   90.00
#
_symmetry.space_group_name_H-M   'P 1'
#
loop_
_entity.id
_entity.type
_entity.pdbx_description
1 polymer ?
#
loop_
_entity_poly.entity_id
_entity_poly.type
_entity_poly.pdbx_seq_one_letter_code
_entity_poly.pdbx_strand_id
1 'polypeptide(L)'
;MKSDGVTLSQGGKDYQKVMNEMEDLRKVYDPKAKYPAKLAARKTALLWNYDNLWSLEFPKQTVQWDTRQFFQKYMEIAKSFGAPTDVLYENDDLTDYKVVIAPAFELVDSALVQKWMNYVKQGGNLVLTIRTGVKNRWGHIFRSGWAGPVYPLIDATISDFDQLLPDMIGKVDYQSKTYNWNNWADLITSNKPENELAHYSDQFYAGKAAVVTNRIGKGTVTYIGVDTDDELLERDVMRKVYAQAGISTENYPEGIYVQWRDGFWVAVNYSSNDYELSLPESAKIILGENTLKPAGVTVWKD
;
A
#
# COMPACT_ATOMS: atom_id res chain seq x y z
N MET A 1 -10.90 -29.20 -2.17
CA MET A 1 -10.72 -28.10 -3.13
C MET A 1 -11.39 -28.50 -4.44
N LYS A 2 -12.30 -27.68 -4.97
CA LYS A 2 -12.96 -27.93 -6.27
C LYS A 2 -12.43 -26.92 -7.26
N SER A 3 -11.87 -27.38 -8.37
CA SER A 3 -11.57 -26.57 -9.54
C SER A 3 -12.46 -27.11 -10.67
N ASP A 4 -13.24 -26.23 -11.29
CA ASP A 4 -14.12 -26.54 -12.45
C ASP A 4 -15.07 -27.73 -12.25
N GLY A 5 -15.60 -27.88 -11.04
CA GLY A 5 -16.43 -29.01 -10.67
C GLY A 5 -15.66 -30.32 -10.44
N VAL A 6 -14.37 -30.33 -10.66
CA VAL A 6 -13.48 -31.48 -10.41
C VAL A 6 -12.84 -31.33 -9.04
N THR A 7 -12.92 -32.37 -8.25
CA THR A 7 -12.23 -32.43 -6.95
C THR A 7 -10.83 -33.01 -7.21
N LEU A 8 -9.79 -32.34 -6.72
CA LEU A 8 -8.46 -32.93 -6.68
C LEU A 8 -8.51 -34.28 -5.95
N SER A 9 -8.40 -35.37 -6.66
CA SER A 9 -8.38 -36.69 -6.06
C SER A 9 -6.98 -37.01 -5.55
N GLN A 10 -6.90 -37.79 -4.48
CA GLN A 10 -5.65 -38.17 -3.85
C GLN A 10 -4.69 -38.96 -4.78
N GLY A 11 -5.19 -39.52 -5.88
CA GLY A 11 -4.41 -40.20 -6.91
C GLY A 11 -4.20 -39.40 -8.19
N GLY A 12 -4.71 -38.16 -8.29
CA GLY A 12 -4.60 -37.33 -9.49
C GLY A 12 -3.20 -36.79 -9.71
N LYS A 13 -2.82 -36.56 -10.98
CA LYS A 13 -1.50 -36.02 -11.35
C LYS A 13 -1.21 -34.68 -10.68
N ASP A 14 -2.19 -33.81 -10.62
CA ASP A 14 -2.05 -32.49 -9.99
C ASP A 14 -1.84 -32.61 -8.47
N TYR A 15 -2.56 -33.53 -7.82
CA TYR A 15 -2.34 -33.83 -6.41
C TYR A 15 -0.92 -34.34 -6.15
N GLN A 16 -0.43 -35.30 -6.96
CA GLN A 16 0.94 -35.81 -6.83
C GLN A 16 1.99 -34.73 -7.07
N LYS A 17 1.78 -33.86 -8.04
CA LYS A 17 2.65 -32.72 -8.29
C LYS A 17 2.76 -31.83 -7.06
N VAL A 18 1.63 -31.41 -6.49
CA VAL A 18 1.60 -30.57 -5.28
C VAL A 18 2.31 -31.27 -4.10
N MET A 19 2.07 -32.57 -3.91
CA MET A 19 2.70 -33.32 -2.82
C MET A 19 4.23 -33.41 -3.00
N ASN A 20 4.71 -33.63 -4.21
CA ASN A 20 6.15 -33.66 -4.51
C ASN A 20 6.80 -32.30 -4.26
N GLU A 21 6.18 -31.20 -4.72
CA GLU A 21 6.66 -29.83 -4.50
C GLU A 21 6.71 -29.50 -3.00
N MET A 22 5.69 -29.88 -2.24
CA MET A 22 5.68 -29.71 -0.78
C MET A 22 6.78 -30.52 -0.10
N GLU A 23 7.04 -31.75 -0.56
CA GLU A 23 8.10 -32.58 -0.01
C GLU A 23 9.49 -32.01 -0.30
N ASP A 24 9.72 -31.49 -1.50
CA ASP A 24 10.99 -30.83 -1.86
C ASP A 24 11.24 -29.56 -1.03
N LEU A 25 10.22 -28.74 -0.81
CA LEU A 25 10.31 -27.60 0.11
C LEU A 25 10.58 -28.04 1.55
N ARG A 26 9.93 -29.10 2.03
CA ARG A 26 10.13 -29.64 3.38
C ARG A 26 11.56 -30.12 3.64
N LYS A 27 12.23 -30.69 2.65
CA LYS A 27 13.64 -31.17 2.76
C LYS A 27 14.62 -30.04 3.04
N VAL A 28 14.29 -28.81 2.62
CA VAL A 28 15.16 -27.64 2.70
C VAL A 28 14.64 -26.57 3.66
N TYR A 29 13.48 -26.78 4.28
CA TYR A 29 12.86 -25.85 5.20
C TYR A 29 13.65 -25.71 6.51
N ASP A 30 13.88 -24.46 6.91
CA ASP A 30 14.47 -24.11 8.20
C ASP A 30 13.50 -23.25 9.01
N PRO A 31 12.87 -23.80 10.06
CA PRO A 31 11.91 -23.06 10.86
C PRO A 31 12.55 -21.92 11.69
N LYS A 32 13.88 -21.85 11.75
CA LYS A 32 14.63 -20.81 12.46
C LYS A 32 15.08 -19.68 11.56
N ALA A 33 14.81 -19.77 10.25
CA ALA A 33 15.20 -18.73 9.30
C ALA A 33 14.54 -17.38 9.66
N LYS A 34 15.28 -16.30 9.46
CA LYS A 34 14.83 -14.94 9.71
C LYS A 34 14.93 -14.11 8.44
N TYR A 35 14.16 -13.03 8.38
CA TYR A 35 14.28 -12.06 7.29
C TYR A 35 15.70 -11.48 7.22
N PRO A 36 16.29 -11.34 6.03
CA PRO A 36 17.50 -10.55 5.84
C PRO A 36 17.28 -9.12 6.31
N ALA A 37 18.34 -8.47 6.82
CA ALA A 37 18.26 -7.11 7.37
C ALA A 37 17.66 -6.10 6.38
N LYS A 38 18.01 -6.20 5.09
CA LYS A 38 17.48 -5.32 4.03
C LYS A 38 15.96 -5.41 3.87
N LEU A 39 15.38 -6.60 4.00
CA LEU A 39 13.94 -6.80 3.92
C LEU A 39 13.24 -6.37 5.21
N ALA A 40 13.84 -6.64 6.36
CA ALA A 40 13.32 -6.15 7.63
C ALA A 40 13.23 -4.62 7.65
N ALA A 41 14.20 -3.92 7.06
CA ALA A 41 14.17 -2.46 6.93
C ALA A 41 13.03 -1.94 6.02
N ARG A 42 12.56 -2.77 5.08
CA ARG A 42 11.42 -2.45 4.18
C ARG A 42 10.06 -2.83 4.75
N LYS A 43 10.02 -3.51 5.89
CA LYS A 43 8.77 -4.02 6.49
C LYS A 43 7.75 -2.89 6.63
N THR A 44 6.59 -3.09 6.02
CA THR A 44 5.53 -2.09 5.91
C THR A 44 4.26 -2.61 6.56
N ALA A 45 3.58 -1.78 7.33
CA ALA A 45 2.27 -2.09 7.87
C ALA A 45 1.17 -1.38 7.06
N LEU A 46 0.08 -2.11 6.77
CA LEU A 46 -1.17 -1.53 6.31
C LEU A 46 -2.20 -1.67 7.44
N LEU A 47 -2.81 -0.56 7.83
CA LEU A 47 -3.84 -0.56 8.86
C LEU A 47 -5.19 -0.93 8.26
N TRP A 48 -5.87 -1.88 8.90
CA TRP A 48 -7.19 -2.35 8.53
C TRP A 48 -8.13 -2.32 9.72
N ASN A 49 -9.38 -1.90 9.50
CA ASN A 49 -10.42 -1.90 10.50
C ASN A 49 -11.78 -2.16 9.82
N TYR A 50 -12.55 -3.11 10.34
CA TYR A 50 -13.85 -3.46 9.76
C TYR A 50 -14.90 -2.39 9.97
N ASP A 51 -14.88 -1.64 11.09
CA ASP A 51 -15.81 -0.54 11.29
C ASP A 51 -15.57 0.55 10.24
N ASN A 52 -14.30 0.81 9.94
CA ASN A 52 -13.91 1.71 8.86
C ASN A 52 -14.40 1.21 7.49
N LEU A 53 -14.22 -0.08 7.19
CA LEU A 53 -14.76 -0.68 5.96
C LEU A 53 -16.26 -0.45 5.85
N TRP A 54 -17.02 -0.74 6.91
CA TRP A 54 -18.48 -0.57 6.89
C TRP A 54 -18.88 0.90 6.77
N SER A 55 -18.18 1.82 7.42
CA SER A 55 -18.43 3.26 7.28
C SER A 55 -18.23 3.77 5.86
N LEU A 56 -17.26 3.22 5.13
CA LEU A 56 -16.96 3.58 3.75
C LEU A 56 -17.92 2.94 2.74
N GLU A 57 -18.41 1.73 3.03
CA GLU A 57 -19.27 0.95 2.13
C GLU A 57 -20.77 1.23 2.32
N PHE A 58 -21.20 1.70 3.51
CA PHE A 58 -22.62 1.83 3.83
C PHE A 58 -22.98 3.17 4.50
N PRO A 59 -23.50 4.16 3.75
CA PRO A 59 -23.68 4.20 2.30
C PRO A 59 -22.38 4.54 1.55
N LYS A 60 -22.20 3.95 0.39
CA LYS A 60 -21.16 4.39 -0.54
C LYS A 60 -21.43 5.83 -0.97
N GLN A 61 -20.41 6.68 -0.97
CA GLN A 61 -20.53 8.06 -1.42
C GLN A 61 -20.38 8.20 -2.94
N THR A 62 -19.74 7.22 -3.59
CA THR A 62 -19.63 7.13 -5.04
C THR A 62 -19.84 5.68 -5.49
N VAL A 63 -20.43 5.50 -6.66
CA VAL A 63 -20.68 4.16 -7.22
C VAL A 63 -19.39 3.40 -7.57
N GLN A 64 -18.31 4.15 -7.82
CA GLN A 64 -17.00 3.59 -8.19
C GLN A 64 -16.17 3.16 -6.97
N TRP A 65 -16.61 3.51 -5.75
CA TRP A 65 -15.83 3.21 -4.56
C TRP A 65 -15.84 1.72 -4.24
N ASP A 66 -14.65 1.14 -4.06
CA ASP A 66 -14.43 -0.19 -3.48
C ASP A 66 -13.29 -0.11 -2.45
N THR A 67 -13.63 -0.21 -1.18
CA THR A 67 -12.66 -0.09 -0.08
C THR A 67 -11.60 -1.18 -0.11
N ARG A 68 -11.94 -2.40 -0.58
CA ARG A 68 -10.98 -3.51 -0.64
C ARG A 68 -9.99 -3.30 -1.78
N GLN A 69 -10.45 -2.87 -2.94
CA GLN A 69 -9.58 -2.53 -4.07
C GLN A 69 -8.66 -1.38 -3.69
N PHE A 70 -9.19 -0.33 -3.05
CA PHE A 70 -8.39 0.80 -2.58
C PHE A 70 -7.31 0.38 -1.56
N PHE A 71 -7.62 -0.53 -0.64
CA PHE A 71 -6.65 -1.09 0.29
C PHE A 71 -5.61 -1.96 -0.45
N GLN A 72 -6.05 -2.79 -1.39
CA GLN A 72 -5.21 -3.69 -2.17
C GLN A 72 -4.19 -2.91 -3.02
N LYS A 73 -4.58 -1.78 -3.62
CA LYS A 73 -3.70 -0.84 -4.33
C LYS A 73 -2.41 -0.57 -3.54
N TYR A 74 -2.53 -0.12 -2.29
CA TYR A 74 -1.35 0.20 -1.47
C TYR A 74 -0.54 -1.02 -1.06
N MET A 75 -1.20 -2.18 -0.89
CA MET A 75 -0.51 -3.45 -0.66
C MET A 75 0.33 -3.86 -1.87
N GLU A 76 -0.22 -3.75 -3.07
CA GLU A 76 0.45 -4.11 -4.32
C GLU A 76 1.64 -3.18 -4.60
N ILE A 77 1.48 -1.88 -4.37
CA ILE A 77 2.58 -0.91 -4.46
C ILE A 77 3.72 -1.30 -3.51
N ALA A 78 3.43 -1.57 -2.23
CA ALA A 78 4.45 -1.97 -1.27
C ALA A 78 5.16 -3.27 -1.68
N LYS A 79 4.40 -4.27 -2.13
CA LYS A 79 4.97 -5.55 -2.60
C LYS A 79 5.84 -5.38 -3.84
N SER A 80 5.46 -4.50 -4.77
CA SER A 80 6.27 -4.22 -5.97
C SER A 80 7.63 -3.59 -5.63
N PHE A 81 7.76 -2.98 -4.45
CA PHE A 81 9.01 -2.47 -3.90
C PHE A 81 9.82 -3.52 -3.13
N GLY A 82 9.38 -4.78 -3.14
CA GLY A 82 10.01 -5.86 -2.39
C GLY A 82 9.85 -5.70 -0.87
N ALA A 83 8.81 -4.99 -0.43
CA ALA A 83 8.55 -4.78 0.99
C ALA A 83 7.66 -5.90 1.56
N PRO A 84 8.12 -6.62 2.60
CA PRO A 84 7.23 -7.47 3.38
C PRO A 84 6.11 -6.63 4.00
N THR A 85 4.87 -7.06 3.81
CA THR A 85 3.69 -6.29 4.18
C THR A 85 2.85 -7.07 5.18
N ASP A 86 2.59 -6.46 6.33
CA ASP A 86 1.70 -6.97 7.36
C ASP A 86 0.42 -6.13 7.40
N VAL A 87 -0.71 -6.78 7.62
CA VAL A 87 -2.00 -6.12 7.87
C VAL A 87 -2.19 -6.06 9.38
N LEU A 88 -2.32 -4.87 9.92
CA LEU A 88 -2.44 -4.60 11.34
C LEU A 88 -3.77 -3.92 11.67
N TYR A 89 -4.25 -4.17 12.87
CA TYR A 89 -5.29 -3.35 13.47
C TYR A 89 -4.70 -2.04 14.01
N GLU A 90 -5.53 -1.04 14.12
CA GLU A 90 -5.15 0.30 14.62
C GLU A 90 -4.52 0.30 16.04
N ASN A 91 -4.84 -0.74 16.85
CA ASN A 91 -4.32 -0.88 18.22
C ASN A 91 -3.00 -1.64 18.29
N ASP A 92 -2.58 -2.30 17.21
CA ASP A 92 -1.32 -3.06 17.19
C ASP A 92 -0.11 -2.15 17.29
N ASP A 93 1.02 -2.69 17.74
CA ASP A 93 2.27 -1.95 17.85
C ASP A 93 2.86 -1.63 16.47
N LEU A 94 3.26 -0.39 16.28
CA LEU A 94 3.82 0.12 15.03
C LEU A 94 5.35 0.26 15.06
N THR A 95 6.00 -0.02 16.18
CA THR A 95 7.42 0.31 16.40
C THR A 95 8.39 -0.42 15.48
N ASP A 96 8.04 -1.62 15.03
CA ASP A 96 8.86 -2.43 14.11
C ASP A 96 8.76 -2.00 12.64
N TYR A 97 7.88 -1.04 12.33
CA TYR A 97 7.62 -0.62 10.96
C TYR A 97 8.16 0.78 10.71
N LYS A 98 9.01 0.92 9.69
CA LYS A 98 9.47 2.25 9.25
C LYS A 98 8.44 2.98 8.41
N VAL A 99 7.56 2.25 7.74
CA VAL A 99 6.46 2.78 6.92
C VAL A 99 5.16 2.15 7.37
N VAL A 100 4.18 3.00 7.68
CA VAL A 100 2.80 2.60 8.02
C VAL A 100 1.86 3.32 7.07
N ILE A 101 0.94 2.59 6.47
CA ILE A 101 -0.07 3.12 5.54
C ILE A 101 -1.44 2.92 6.17
N ALA A 102 -2.25 3.96 6.20
CA ALA A 102 -3.64 3.94 6.65
C ALA A 102 -4.57 4.31 5.47
N PRO A 103 -4.91 3.35 4.59
CA PRO A 103 -5.72 3.65 3.41
C PRO A 103 -7.15 4.02 3.80
N ALA A 104 -7.62 5.18 3.35
CA ALA A 104 -8.98 5.70 3.57
C ALA A 104 -9.48 5.48 5.02
N PHE A 105 -8.68 5.85 6.01
CA PHE A 105 -8.99 5.60 7.41
C PHE A 105 -9.97 6.64 7.96
N GLU A 106 -11.24 6.52 7.58
CA GLU A 106 -12.29 7.51 7.78
C GLU A 106 -12.63 7.75 9.26
N LEU A 107 -12.68 6.65 10.05
CA LEU A 107 -13.06 6.69 11.47
C LEU A 107 -11.83 6.87 12.35
N VAL A 108 -11.73 8.05 12.98
CA VAL A 108 -10.64 8.33 13.92
C VAL A 108 -11.17 8.85 15.26
N ASP A 109 -10.33 8.77 16.27
CA ASP A 109 -10.48 9.47 17.55
C ASP A 109 -9.16 10.10 17.99
N SER A 110 -9.19 10.83 19.09
CA SER A 110 -8.01 11.50 19.63
C SER A 110 -6.89 10.51 20.04
N ALA A 111 -7.25 9.31 20.48
CA ALA A 111 -6.29 8.29 20.89
C ALA A 111 -5.49 7.77 19.69
N LEU A 112 -6.17 7.45 18.60
CA LEU A 112 -5.53 7.00 17.35
C LEU A 112 -4.64 8.09 16.74
N VAL A 113 -5.14 9.33 16.66
CA VAL A 113 -4.36 10.46 16.15
C VAL A 113 -3.11 10.70 17.02
N GLN A 114 -3.23 10.59 18.34
CA GLN A 114 -2.08 10.72 19.24
C GLN A 114 -1.08 9.55 19.07
N LYS A 115 -1.56 8.34 18.86
CA LYS A 115 -0.72 7.17 18.53
C LYS A 115 0.08 7.40 17.26
N TRP A 116 -0.55 7.86 16.19
CA TRP A 116 0.09 8.22 14.93
C TRP A 116 1.12 9.35 15.12
N MET A 117 0.76 10.38 15.88
CA MET A 117 1.68 11.48 16.21
C MET A 117 2.94 10.98 16.93
N ASN A 118 2.78 10.07 17.90
CA ASN A 118 3.91 9.50 18.66
C ASN A 118 4.79 8.62 17.77
N TYR A 119 4.18 7.77 16.92
CA TYR A 119 4.89 6.95 15.95
C TYR A 119 5.77 7.80 15.02
N VAL A 120 5.21 8.87 14.46
CA VAL A 120 5.95 9.77 13.56
C VAL A 120 7.05 10.53 14.30
N LYS A 121 6.78 11.06 15.49
CA LYS A 121 7.81 11.76 16.30
C LYS A 121 9.04 10.89 16.57
N GLN A 122 8.86 9.57 16.70
CA GLN A 122 9.93 8.61 16.96
C GLN A 122 10.71 8.22 15.69
N GLY A 123 10.25 8.60 14.50
CA GLY A 123 10.93 8.36 13.23
C GLY A 123 10.16 7.49 12.23
N GLY A 124 8.92 7.14 12.53
CA GLY A 124 8.03 6.45 11.60
C GLY A 124 7.60 7.35 10.45
N ASN A 125 7.32 6.74 9.31
CA ASN A 125 6.77 7.43 8.13
C ASN A 125 5.34 6.94 7.92
N LEU A 126 4.38 7.83 8.18
CA LEU A 126 2.96 7.55 8.09
C LEU A 126 2.41 8.04 6.75
N VAL A 127 1.69 7.18 6.05
CA VAL A 127 0.93 7.54 4.85
C VAL A 127 -0.54 7.51 5.19
N LEU A 128 -1.19 8.65 5.07
CA LEU A 128 -2.63 8.83 5.13
C LEU A 128 -3.14 9.09 3.71
N THR A 129 -4.37 8.73 3.45
CA THR A 129 -4.93 8.90 2.11
C THR A 129 -6.28 9.60 2.17
N ILE A 130 -6.88 9.83 1.02
CA ILE A 130 -8.23 10.39 0.90
C ILE A 130 -9.17 9.88 1.98
N ARG A 131 -10.12 10.72 2.39
CA ARG A 131 -11.18 10.40 3.37
C ARG A 131 -10.69 10.09 4.79
N THR A 132 -9.38 10.17 5.08
CA THR A 132 -8.86 9.89 6.43
C THR A 132 -9.31 10.94 7.43
N GLY A 133 -9.89 10.50 8.56
CA GLY A 133 -10.21 11.38 9.68
C GLY A 133 -11.50 12.21 9.51
N VAL A 134 -12.38 11.82 8.60
CA VAL A 134 -13.62 12.55 8.32
C VAL A 134 -14.67 12.38 9.41
N LYS A 135 -14.77 11.18 9.99
CA LYS A 135 -15.78 10.84 10.99
C LYS A 135 -15.17 10.36 12.31
N ASN A 136 -15.90 10.58 13.39
CA ASN A 136 -15.60 10.01 14.69
C ASN A 136 -16.03 8.52 14.73
N ARG A 137 -15.75 7.82 15.85
CA ARG A 137 -16.10 6.39 16.04
C ARG A 137 -17.59 6.09 15.96
N TRP A 138 -18.45 7.11 16.05
CA TRP A 138 -19.91 7.00 15.95
C TRP A 138 -20.43 7.30 14.53
N GLY A 139 -19.54 7.51 13.57
CA GLY A 139 -19.90 7.85 12.19
C GLY A 139 -20.33 9.32 11.99
N HIS A 140 -20.12 10.20 12.95
CA HIS A 140 -20.45 11.62 12.81
C HIS A 140 -19.27 12.40 12.24
N ILE A 141 -19.52 13.26 11.27
CA ILE A 141 -18.53 14.21 10.72
C ILE A 141 -18.08 15.18 11.81
N PHE A 142 -16.79 15.45 11.86
CA PHE A 142 -16.23 16.38 12.83
C PHE A 142 -16.65 17.83 12.57
N ARG A 143 -17.00 18.56 13.64
CA ARG A 143 -17.31 20.00 13.55
C ARG A 143 -16.11 20.88 13.22
N SER A 144 -14.89 20.37 13.45
CA SER A 144 -13.63 21.06 13.15
C SER A 144 -13.30 21.14 11.66
N GLY A 145 -14.19 20.64 10.81
CA GLY A 145 -14.03 20.58 9.36
C GLY A 145 -13.74 19.17 8.86
N TRP A 146 -13.73 19.04 7.54
CA TRP A 146 -13.42 17.78 6.86
C TRP A 146 -12.02 17.30 7.24
N ALA A 147 -11.90 16.10 7.77
CA ALA A 147 -10.64 15.54 8.27
C ALA A 147 -9.93 16.35 9.38
N GLY A 148 -10.63 17.25 10.08
CA GLY A 148 -10.06 18.18 11.08
C GLY A 148 -9.12 17.55 12.12
N PRO A 149 -9.39 16.36 12.67
CA PRO A 149 -8.49 15.72 13.64
C PRO A 149 -7.10 15.41 13.11
N VAL A 150 -6.89 15.23 11.81
CA VAL A 150 -5.59 14.93 11.23
C VAL A 150 -4.80 16.17 10.76
N TYR A 151 -5.39 17.36 10.81
CA TYR A 151 -4.70 18.59 10.44
C TYR A 151 -3.35 18.79 11.13
N PRO A 152 -3.20 18.54 12.45
CA PRO A 152 -1.89 18.67 13.10
C PRO A 152 -0.84 17.67 12.58
N LEU A 153 -1.27 16.56 11.99
CA LEU A 153 -0.36 15.56 11.38
C LEU A 153 0.14 16.02 10.01
N ILE A 154 -0.75 16.56 9.19
CA ILE A 154 -0.45 16.92 7.81
C ILE A 154 0.03 18.37 7.61
N ASP A 155 -0.10 19.23 8.64
CA ASP A 155 0.16 20.68 8.62
C ASP A 155 -0.59 21.37 7.46
N ALA A 156 -1.84 20.96 7.26
CA ALA A 156 -2.71 21.42 6.19
C ALA A 156 -4.18 21.30 6.61
N THR A 157 -5.05 21.94 5.86
CA THR A 157 -6.50 21.77 5.96
C THR A 157 -7.06 21.20 4.67
N ILE A 158 -8.17 20.47 4.77
CA ILE A 158 -8.91 20.00 3.61
C ILE A 158 -10.18 20.86 3.55
N SER A 159 -10.24 21.74 2.54
CA SER A 159 -11.29 22.74 2.43
C SER A 159 -12.56 22.16 1.80
N ASP A 160 -12.43 21.17 0.94
CA ASP A 160 -13.50 20.55 0.20
C ASP A 160 -13.02 19.23 -0.42
N PHE A 161 -13.89 18.50 -1.08
CA PHE A 161 -13.57 17.33 -1.88
C PHE A 161 -14.34 17.36 -3.20
N ASP A 162 -13.85 16.64 -4.20
CA ASP A 162 -14.52 16.46 -5.48
C ASP A 162 -14.62 14.98 -5.85
N GLN A 163 -15.64 14.68 -6.62
CA GLN A 163 -15.92 13.34 -7.17
C GLN A 163 -16.31 13.52 -8.63
N LEU A 164 -15.51 12.96 -9.53
CA LEU A 164 -15.83 13.03 -10.94
C LEU A 164 -16.85 11.96 -11.32
N LEU A 165 -17.65 12.26 -12.35
CA LEU A 165 -18.49 11.25 -12.97
C LEU A 165 -17.63 10.17 -13.65
N PRO A 166 -18.13 8.94 -13.83
CA PRO A 166 -17.36 7.81 -14.36
C PRO A 166 -16.59 8.08 -15.66
N ASP A 167 -17.13 8.92 -16.54
CA ASP A 167 -16.54 9.24 -17.84
C ASP A 167 -15.64 10.50 -17.82
N MET A 168 -15.46 11.10 -16.64
CA MET A 168 -14.63 12.30 -16.49
C MET A 168 -13.25 11.93 -15.92
N ILE A 169 -12.25 12.62 -16.42
CA ILE A 169 -10.86 12.47 -15.97
C ILE A 169 -10.33 13.82 -15.56
N GLY A 170 -9.82 13.89 -14.33
CA GLY A 170 -9.07 15.04 -13.83
C GLY A 170 -7.56 14.78 -13.93
N LYS A 171 -6.78 15.83 -13.72
CA LYS A 171 -5.31 15.79 -13.84
C LYS A 171 -4.61 16.30 -12.59
N VAL A 172 -3.52 15.63 -12.26
CA VAL A 172 -2.62 15.99 -11.15
C VAL A 172 -1.19 16.01 -11.66
N ASP A 173 -0.47 17.07 -11.37
CA ASP A 173 0.94 17.20 -11.69
C ASP A 173 1.80 16.87 -10.46
N TYR A 174 2.76 15.99 -10.64
CA TYR A 174 3.78 15.66 -9.65
C TYR A 174 5.16 15.62 -10.33
N GLN A 175 6.10 16.45 -9.84
CA GLN A 175 7.39 16.65 -10.49
C GLN A 175 7.17 17.11 -11.95
N SER A 176 7.68 16.36 -12.93
CA SER A 176 7.55 16.67 -14.36
C SER A 176 6.55 15.77 -15.09
N LYS A 177 5.66 15.12 -14.36
CA LYS A 177 4.67 14.17 -14.90
C LYS A 177 3.25 14.63 -14.56
N THR A 178 2.32 14.35 -15.45
CA THR A 178 0.88 14.51 -15.24
C THR A 178 0.22 13.14 -15.14
N TYR A 179 -0.62 12.96 -14.13
CA TYR A 179 -1.37 11.74 -13.84
C TYR A 179 -2.86 12.00 -13.97
N ASN A 180 -3.60 10.97 -14.33
CA ASN A 180 -5.05 11.02 -14.42
C ASN A 180 -5.67 10.53 -13.10
N TRP A 181 -6.80 11.15 -12.70
CA TRP A 181 -7.61 10.70 -11.58
C TRP A 181 -9.10 10.82 -11.91
N ASN A 182 -9.97 10.09 -11.24
CA ASN A 182 -11.40 10.13 -11.55
C ASN A 182 -12.34 9.90 -10.36
N ASN A 183 -11.94 9.21 -9.33
CA ASN A 183 -12.87 8.77 -8.29
C ASN A 183 -13.03 9.82 -7.17
N TRP A 184 -11.91 10.26 -6.56
CA TRP A 184 -11.94 11.13 -5.39
C TRP A 184 -10.74 12.07 -5.34
N ALA A 185 -11.01 13.31 -4.95
CA ALA A 185 -10.02 14.34 -4.72
C ALA A 185 -10.34 15.15 -3.46
N ASP A 186 -9.44 15.18 -2.49
CA ASP A 186 -9.45 16.10 -1.36
C ASP A 186 -8.72 17.39 -1.73
N LEU A 187 -9.36 18.56 -1.56
CA LEU A 187 -8.77 19.85 -1.90
C LEU A 187 -7.97 20.39 -0.72
N ILE A 188 -6.67 20.21 -0.77
CA ILE A 188 -5.75 20.51 0.33
C ILE A 188 -5.26 21.95 0.25
N THR A 189 -5.18 22.61 1.40
CA THR A 189 -4.50 23.89 1.57
C THR A 189 -3.44 23.72 2.65
N SER A 190 -2.18 23.67 2.23
CA SER A 190 -1.04 23.53 3.14
C SER A 190 -0.74 24.82 3.85
N ASN A 191 -0.29 24.75 5.11
CA ASN A 191 0.23 25.90 5.84
C ASN A 191 1.65 26.30 5.35
N LYS A 192 2.32 25.37 4.62
CA LYS A 192 3.67 25.56 4.11
C LYS A 192 3.75 25.09 2.65
N PRO A 193 3.96 25.99 1.68
CA PRO A 193 4.06 25.59 0.28
C PRO A 193 5.14 24.55 -0.01
N GLU A 194 6.24 24.55 0.73
CA GLU A 194 7.31 23.56 0.59
C GLU A 194 6.91 22.12 0.97
N ASN A 195 5.78 21.96 1.65
CA ASN A 195 5.20 20.67 2.00
C ASN A 195 4.31 20.09 0.89
N GLU A 196 3.97 20.89 -0.12
CA GLU A 196 3.15 20.46 -1.25
C GLU A 196 3.99 19.66 -2.24
N LEU A 197 3.53 18.46 -2.60
CA LEU A 197 4.24 17.57 -3.50
C LEU A 197 3.59 17.50 -4.88
N ALA A 198 2.28 17.44 -4.94
CA ALA A 198 1.53 17.33 -6.18
C ALA A 198 0.34 18.30 -6.16
N HIS A 199 -0.06 18.77 -7.33
CA HIS A 199 -1.11 19.78 -7.49
C HIS A 199 -2.10 19.35 -8.56
N TYR A 200 -3.39 19.66 -8.36
CA TYR A 200 -4.36 19.55 -9.44
C TYR A 200 -4.01 20.53 -10.55
N SER A 201 -4.04 20.08 -11.80
CA SER A 201 -3.66 20.91 -12.95
C SER A 201 -4.86 21.32 -13.83
N ASP A 202 -6.04 20.83 -13.51
CA ASP A 202 -7.28 21.17 -14.17
C ASP A 202 -8.42 21.45 -13.17
N GLN A 203 -9.63 21.61 -13.65
CA GLN A 203 -10.80 21.99 -12.87
C GLN A 203 -10.70 23.40 -12.24
N PHE A 204 -11.75 23.84 -11.56
CA PHE A 204 -11.82 25.16 -10.93
C PHE A 204 -10.85 25.32 -9.74
N TYR A 205 -10.30 24.23 -9.24
CA TYR A 205 -9.34 24.17 -8.14
C TYR A 205 -7.89 23.90 -8.62
N ALA A 206 -7.61 24.10 -9.89
CA ALA A 206 -6.24 23.99 -10.42
C ALA A 206 -5.27 24.83 -9.56
N GLY A 207 -4.13 24.22 -9.21
CA GLY A 207 -3.14 24.79 -8.30
C GLY A 207 -3.33 24.41 -6.84
N LYS A 208 -4.46 23.82 -6.43
CA LYS A 208 -4.60 23.24 -5.09
C LYS A 208 -3.72 22.01 -4.93
N ALA A 209 -3.18 21.81 -3.72
CA ALA A 209 -2.40 20.62 -3.43
C ALA A 209 -3.27 19.36 -3.45
N ALA A 210 -2.75 18.32 -4.09
CA ALA A 210 -3.31 16.96 -4.11
C ALA A 210 -2.56 16.01 -3.18
N VAL A 211 -1.25 16.26 -2.96
CA VAL A 211 -0.41 15.49 -2.05
C VAL A 211 0.45 16.43 -1.23
N VAL A 212 0.49 16.21 0.08
CA VAL A 212 1.35 16.98 1.00
C VAL A 212 2.20 16.05 1.85
N THR A 213 3.35 16.54 2.31
CA THR A 213 4.20 15.84 3.28
C THR A 213 4.57 16.79 4.41
N ASN A 214 4.52 16.33 5.65
CA ASN A 214 4.90 17.11 6.82
C ASN A 214 5.92 16.35 7.65
N ARG A 215 6.95 17.05 8.14
CA ARG A 215 7.97 16.48 9.02
C ARG A 215 7.61 16.75 10.48
N ILE A 216 7.54 15.68 11.28
CA ILE A 216 7.23 15.76 12.70
C ILE A 216 8.31 14.99 13.49
N GLY A 217 9.14 15.72 14.23
CA GLY A 217 10.24 15.10 14.95
C GLY A 217 11.24 14.44 13.99
N LYS A 218 11.38 13.11 14.09
CA LYS A 218 12.30 12.32 13.26
C LYS A 218 11.64 11.71 12.03
N GLY A 219 10.32 11.66 11.96
CA GLY A 219 9.56 11.01 10.91
C GLY A 219 8.78 11.98 10.01
N THR A 220 7.96 11.43 9.15
CA THR A 220 7.13 12.17 8.19
C THR A 220 5.70 11.66 8.16
N VAL A 221 4.77 12.55 7.84
CA VAL A 221 3.40 12.19 7.42
C VAL A 221 3.23 12.63 5.98
N THR A 222 2.82 11.72 5.12
CA THR A 222 2.42 12.02 3.75
C THR A 222 0.92 11.80 3.61
N TYR A 223 0.19 12.80 3.13
CA TYR A 223 -1.22 12.69 2.82
C TYR A 223 -1.42 12.68 1.31
N ILE A 224 -1.98 11.59 0.80
CA ILE A 224 -2.32 11.43 -0.61
C ILE A 224 -3.82 11.71 -0.76
N GLY A 225 -4.14 12.94 -1.18
CA GLY A 225 -5.50 13.45 -1.24
C GLY A 225 -6.21 13.18 -2.57
N VAL A 226 -5.73 12.24 -3.36
CA VAL A 226 -6.32 11.91 -4.66
C VAL A 226 -6.23 10.41 -4.93
N ASP A 227 -7.19 9.89 -5.68
CA ASP A 227 -7.27 8.48 -6.10
C ASP A 227 -7.07 8.40 -7.61
N THR A 228 -5.93 7.83 -8.06
CA THR A 228 -5.63 7.63 -9.49
C THR A 228 -5.98 6.23 -9.93
N ASP A 229 -6.47 6.08 -11.18
CA ASP A 229 -6.91 4.80 -11.72
C ASP A 229 -5.76 3.81 -11.94
N ASP A 230 -4.63 4.35 -12.40
CA ASP A 230 -3.46 3.57 -12.83
C ASP A 230 -2.41 3.39 -11.71
N GLU A 231 -2.70 3.90 -10.50
CA GLU A 231 -1.82 3.84 -9.31
C GLU A 231 -0.44 4.49 -9.48
N LEU A 232 -0.15 5.11 -10.61
CA LEU A 232 1.19 5.58 -10.93
C LEU A 232 1.62 6.76 -10.05
N LEU A 233 0.72 7.67 -9.71
CA LEU A 233 1.01 8.76 -8.79
C LEU A 233 1.33 8.22 -7.40
N GLU A 234 0.45 7.35 -6.87
CA GLU A 234 0.62 6.74 -5.56
C GLU A 234 1.93 5.97 -5.48
N ARG A 235 2.28 5.23 -6.53
CA ARG A 235 3.56 4.51 -6.65
C ARG A 235 4.76 5.46 -6.58
N ASP A 236 4.74 6.55 -7.35
CA ASP A 236 5.85 7.53 -7.36
C ASP A 236 5.94 8.28 -6.02
N VAL A 237 4.82 8.63 -5.39
CA VAL A 237 4.78 9.22 -4.04
C VAL A 237 5.29 8.23 -2.99
N MET A 238 4.84 6.98 -3.02
CA MET A 238 5.31 5.95 -2.11
C MET A 238 6.80 5.70 -2.23
N ARG A 239 7.37 5.72 -3.45
CA ARG A 239 8.83 5.64 -3.65
C ARG A 239 9.56 6.75 -2.90
N LYS A 240 9.04 7.99 -2.93
CA LYS A 240 9.57 9.10 -2.12
C LYS A 240 9.49 8.82 -0.63
N VAL A 241 8.36 8.28 -0.15
CA VAL A 241 8.20 7.91 1.28
C VAL A 241 9.26 6.90 1.72
N TYR A 242 9.49 5.85 0.94
CA TYR A 242 10.54 4.87 1.26
C TYR A 242 11.95 5.49 1.23
N ALA A 243 12.23 6.35 0.25
CA ALA A 243 13.49 7.06 0.19
C ALA A 243 13.70 7.99 1.41
N GLN A 244 12.66 8.71 1.85
CA GLN A 244 12.69 9.53 3.07
C GLN A 244 12.92 8.69 4.33
N ALA A 245 12.41 7.47 4.36
CA ALA A 245 12.66 6.50 5.43
C ALA A 245 14.07 5.89 5.40
N GLY A 246 14.89 6.26 4.43
CA GLY A 246 16.23 5.70 4.21
C GLY A 246 16.20 4.24 3.75
N ILE A 247 15.17 3.84 3.02
CA ILE A 247 14.94 2.48 2.56
C ILE A 247 15.16 2.41 1.04
N SER A 248 16.05 1.52 0.61
CA SER A 248 16.16 1.15 -0.81
C SER A 248 15.03 0.21 -1.20
N THR A 249 14.41 0.42 -2.34
CA THR A 249 13.31 -0.39 -2.86
C THR A 249 13.73 -1.13 -4.13
N GLU A 250 13.09 -2.26 -4.38
CA GLU A 250 13.08 -2.88 -5.71
C GLU A 250 12.09 -2.14 -6.62
N ASN A 251 12.00 -2.58 -7.85
CA ASN A 251 11.04 -2.06 -8.81
C ASN A 251 10.52 -3.20 -9.68
N TYR A 252 9.74 -4.08 -9.06
CA TYR A 252 9.11 -5.16 -9.81
C TYR A 252 7.96 -4.62 -10.65
N PRO A 253 7.75 -5.15 -11.86
CA PRO A 253 6.56 -4.85 -12.65
C PRO A 253 5.29 -5.24 -11.91
N GLU A 254 4.17 -4.70 -12.35
CA GLU A 254 2.85 -5.08 -11.85
C GLU A 254 2.64 -6.60 -11.95
N GLY A 255 2.08 -7.18 -10.89
CA GLY A 255 1.84 -8.62 -10.77
C GLY A 255 3.07 -9.47 -10.44
N ILE A 256 4.28 -8.91 -10.37
CA ILE A 256 5.48 -9.63 -9.96
C ILE A 256 5.80 -9.31 -8.50
N TYR A 257 5.80 -10.33 -7.65
CA TYR A 257 6.12 -10.21 -6.24
C TYR A 257 7.24 -11.15 -5.84
N VAL A 258 8.28 -10.59 -5.22
CA VAL A 258 9.42 -11.34 -4.71
C VAL A 258 9.56 -11.07 -3.23
N GLN A 259 9.51 -12.13 -2.42
CA GLN A 259 9.58 -12.06 -0.98
C GLN A 259 10.55 -13.12 -0.42
N TRP A 260 11.12 -12.81 0.74
CA TRP A 260 11.87 -13.78 1.51
C TRP A 260 11.00 -14.30 2.66
N ARG A 261 10.85 -15.61 2.76
CA ARG A 261 10.07 -16.26 3.83
C ARG A 261 10.75 -17.53 4.29
N ASP A 262 10.94 -17.66 5.59
CA ASP A 262 11.40 -18.88 6.27
C ASP A 262 12.65 -19.53 5.64
N GLY A 263 13.60 -18.71 5.19
CA GLY A 263 14.85 -19.17 4.57
C GLY A 263 14.80 -19.31 3.06
N PHE A 264 13.70 -18.93 2.42
CA PHE A 264 13.53 -18.99 0.97
C PHE A 264 13.22 -17.62 0.38
N TRP A 265 13.67 -17.41 -0.83
CA TRP A 265 13.09 -16.43 -1.73
C TRP A 265 11.95 -17.09 -2.49
N VAL A 266 10.85 -16.37 -2.60
CA VAL A 266 9.65 -16.81 -3.32
C VAL A 266 9.26 -15.70 -4.28
N ALA A 267 9.25 -16.01 -5.57
CA ALA A 267 8.71 -15.16 -6.61
C ALA A 267 7.41 -15.73 -7.15
N VAL A 268 6.42 -14.86 -7.37
CA VAL A 268 5.14 -15.22 -7.98
C VAL A 268 4.81 -14.23 -9.08
N ASN A 269 4.17 -14.73 -10.15
CA ASN A 269 3.76 -13.93 -11.29
C ASN A 269 2.23 -13.98 -11.44
N TYR A 270 1.58 -12.88 -11.13
CA TYR A 270 0.15 -12.68 -11.36
C TYR A 270 -0.14 -11.90 -12.66
N SER A 271 0.92 -11.52 -13.40
CA SER A 271 0.76 -10.86 -14.70
C SER A 271 0.46 -11.86 -15.81
N SER A 272 0.11 -11.36 -16.98
CA SER A 272 -0.11 -12.16 -18.19
C SER A 272 1.17 -12.42 -19.02
N ASN A 273 2.32 -11.87 -18.62
CA ASN A 273 3.56 -11.94 -19.37
C ASN A 273 4.61 -12.76 -18.62
N ASP A 274 5.53 -13.36 -19.35
CA ASP A 274 6.71 -14.00 -18.77
C ASP A 274 7.62 -12.93 -18.15
N TYR A 275 8.27 -13.27 -17.03
CA TYR A 275 9.21 -12.40 -16.35
C TYR A 275 10.52 -13.14 -16.03
N GLU A 276 11.64 -12.58 -16.47
CA GLU A 276 12.97 -13.12 -16.14
C GLU A 276 13.43 -12.61 -14.78
N LEU A 277 13.65 -13.54 -13.85
CA LEU A 277 14.18 -13.24 -12.53
C LEU A 277 15.66 -12.91 -12.59
N SER A 278 16.06 -11.82 -11.97
CA SER A 278 17.48 -11.49 -11.75
C SER A 278 17.98 -12.21 -10.49
N LEU A 279 18.33 -13.47 -10.63
CA LEU A 279 18.85 -14.28 -9.54
C LEU A 279 20.36 -14.05 -9.32
N PRO A 280 20.84 -14.04 -8.06
CA PRO A 280 22.26 -14.04 -7.79
C PRO A 280 22.92 -15.35 -8.27
N GLU A 281 24.21 -15.32 -8.60
CA GLU A 281 24.96 -16.52 -9.04
C GLU A 281 24.93 -17.67 -8.01
N SER A 282 24.82 -17.32 -6.73
CA SER A 282 24.71 -18.29 -5.61
C SER A 282 23.33 -18.95 -5.51
N ALA A 283 22.33 -18.43 -6.24
CA ALA A 283 20.95 -18.90 -6.11
C ALA A 283 20.77 -20.35 -6.52
N LYS A 284 20.25 -21.15 -5.62
CA LYS A 284 19.84 -22.53 -5.89
C LYS A 284 18.32 -22.59 -6.01
N ILE A 285 17.83 -22.76 -7.23
CA ILE A 285 16.40 -22.98 -7.48
C ILE A 285 15.98 -24.33 -6.90
N ILE A 286 14.90 -24.31 -6.12
CA ILE A 286 14.30 -25.49 -5.47
C ILE A 286 13.02 -25.88 -6.21
N LEU A 287 12.25 -24.87 -6.63
CA LEU A 287 10.99 -25.03 -7.33
C LEU A 287 10.88 -23.98 -8.44
N GLY A 288 10.34 -24.38 -9.59
CA GLY A 288 10.15 -23.49 -10.73
C GLY A 288 11.41 -23.30 -11.58
N GLU A 289 11.43 -22.23 -12.33
CA GLU A 289 12.49 -21.88 -13.29
C GLU A 289 12.84 -20.39 -13.17
N ASN A 290 13.95 -19.97 -13.79
CA ASN A 290 14.35 -18.56 -13.83
C ASN A 290 13.35 -17.68 -14.59
N THR A 291 12.74 -18.23 -15.66
CA THR A 291 11.64 -17.60 -16.38
C THR A 291 10.33 -17.84 -15.64
N LEU A 292 9.83 -16.83 -14.97
CA LEU A 292 8.61 -16.88 -14.18
C LEU A 292 7.39 -16.66 -15.09
N LYS A 293 6.77 -17.75 -15.52
CA LYS A 293 5.57 -17.72 -16.40
C LYS A 293 4.34 -17.18 -15.68
N PRO A 294 3.28 -16.74 -16.40
CA PRO A 294 1.99 -16.40 -15.82
C PRO A 294 1.47 -17.50 -14.88
N ALA A 295 0.96 -17.11 -13.70
CA ALA A 295 0.59 -18.01 -12.60
C ALA A 295 1.73 -18.92 -12.08
N GLY A 296 2.98 -18.62 -12.46
CA GLY A 296 4.16 -19.37 -12.03
C GLY A 296 4.66 -18.94 -10.66
N VAL A 297 5.39 -19.86 -10.04
CA VAL A 297 6.09 -19.67 -8.77
C VAL A 297 7.51 -20.19 -8.92
N THR A 298 8.49 -19.42 -8.46
CA THR A 298 9.88 -19.87 -8.34
C THR A 298 10.34 -19.68 -6.89
N VAL A 299 10.94 -20.73 -6.34
CA VAL A 299 11.49 -20.73 -4.98
C VAL A 299 12.97 -21.05 -5.04
N TRP A 300 13.80 -20.24 -4.36
CA TRP A 300 15.23 -20.46 -4.30
C TRP A 300 15.83 -20.11 -2.94
N LYS A 301 17.04 -20.56 -2.71
CA LYS A 301 17.93 -20.12 -1.61
C LYS A 301 19.19 -19.47 -2.19
N ASP A 302 19.77 -18.54 -1.40
CA ASP A 302 21.10 -17.97 -1.66
C ASP A 302 22.20 -18.94 -1.26
#